data_f5b5b1bab9fa585a7e64e0e5901e1563
#
_entry.id   f5b5b1bab9fa585a7e64e0e5901e1563
#
_cell.length_a   1.000
_cell.length_b   1.000
_cell.length_c   1.000
_cell.angle_alpha   90.00
_cell.angle_beta   90.00
_cell.angle_gamma   90.00
#
_symmetry.space_group_name_H-M   'P 1'
#
loop_
_entity.id
_entity.type
_entity.pdbx_description
1 polymer ?
#
loop_
_entity_poly.entity_id
_entity_poly.type
_entity_poly.pdbx_seq_one_letter_code
_entity_poly.pdbx_strand_id
1 'polypeptide(L)'
;MNYSRNRAIVFAIVHSNMPLNKASIKFGLSTRQIRRIISKYKKEGAESLLPVSRASKTHANAIQEDIIQRIIILREQLTTGGWDAGAKTIHTYLLKELEPSKVPSISTIWRILQRSGKIIPEPKKRPKTSYIRFQADYPNETWQSDFTHWTISNSEDIEITTWIDDNSRYILNVKAYKTTTVHTIIETFLDSAYKNGLPTSILTDNGLVYTTRLSGGKKRNNQPNSFEQLLDNLGIKAKHGRPAHPTTQGKIERYHQTLKRWLKAQPVAKTIEELNLLLQDFQTLYNQTRPHQSLNNITPTRSLH
;
A
#
# COMPACT_ATOMS: atom_id res chain seq x y z
N MET A 1 22.42 32.76 -19.69
CA MET A 1 23.59 33.45 -20.27
C MET A 1 23.42 33.89 -21.74
N ASN A 2 22.63 33.23 -22.56
CA ASN A 2 22.51 33.63 -23.97
C ASN A 2 21.54 34.78 -24.28
N TYR A 3 20.49 35.02 -23.45
CA TYR A 3 19.49 36.05 -23.68
C TYR A 3 20.08 37.47 -23.65
N SER A 4 20.76 37.81 -22.55
CA SER A 4 21.39 39.15 -22.39
C SER A 4 22.40 39.45 -23.51
N ARG A 5 23.20 38.45 -23.90
CA ARG A 5 24.15 38.59 -25.00
C ARG A 5 23.46 38.79 -26.34
N ASN A 6 22.43 38.01 -26.67
CA ASN A 6 21.69 38.13 -27.91
C ASN A 6 20.97 39.50 -28.01
N ARG A 7 20.42 40.01 -26.91
CA ARG A 7 19.82 41.32 -26.81
C ARG A 7 20.85 42.44 -27.06
N ALA A 8 22.05 42.29 -26.45
CA ALA A 8 23.14 43.24 -26.65
C ALA A 8 23.62 43.28 -28.15
N ILE A 9 23.68 42.13 -28.78
CA ILE A 9 24.02 42.03 -30.22
C ILE A 9 23.00 42.74 -31.10
N VAL A 10 21.70 42.48 -30.85
CA VAL A 10 20.62 43.14 -31.59
C VAL A 10 20.68 44.63 -31.38
N PHE A 11 20.83 45.12 -30.16
CA PHE A 11 20.93 46.54 -29.86
C PHE A 11 22.13 47.20 -30.58
N ALA A 12 23.31 46.56 -30.49
CA ALA A 12 24.51 47.09 -31.12
C ALA A 12 24.41 47.18 -32.65
N ILE A 13 23.77 46.25 -33.33
CA ILE A 13 23.70 46.20 -34.79
C ILE A 13 22.49 46.97 -35.33
N VAL A 14 21.29 46.74 -34.73
CA VAL A 14 20.04 47.31 -35.26
C VAL A 14 19.83 48.75 -34.84
N HIS A 15 20.23 49.09 -33.58
CA HIS A 15 20.01 50.45 -33.04
C HIS A 15 21.26 51.34 -33.04
N SER A 16 22.47 50.75 -32.97
CA SER A 16 23.74 51.50 -32.96
C SER A 16 24.53 51.37 -34.26
N ASN A 17 23.99 50.77 -35.30
CA ASN A 17 24.58 50.58 -36.64
C ASN A 17 26.03 50.02 -36.61
N MET A 18 26.33 49.13 -35.64
CA MET A 18 27.68 48.53 -35.50
C MET A 18 27.95 47.58 -36.69
N PRO A 19 29.11 47.71 -37.35
CA PRO A 19 29.48 46.77 -38.44
C PRO A 19 29.57 45.32 -37.96
N LEU A 20 29.15 44.38 -38.75
CA LEU A 20 29.11 42.93 -38.43
C LEU A 20 30.48 42.38 -37.99
N ASN A 21 31.55 42.81 -38.61
CA ASN A 21 32.94 42.41 -38.26
C ASN A 21 33.33 42.88 -36.86
N LYS A 22 33.01 44.11 -36.51
CA LYS A 22 33.22 44.67 -35.16
C LYS A 22 32.40 43.94 -34.10
N ALA A 23 31.14 43.64 -34.42
CA ALA A 23 30.28 42.87 -33.56
C ALA A 23 30.80 41.40 -33.36
N SER A 24 31.28 40.76 -34.41
CA SER A 24 31.95 39.43 -34.35
C SER A 24 33.08 39.39 -33.31
N ILE A 25 33.98 40.37 -33.38
CA ILE A 25 35.12 40.47 -32.46
C ILE A 25 34.59 40.80 -31.02
N LYS A 26 33.68 41.78 -30.89
CA LYS A 26 33.18 42.20 -29.57
C LYS A 26 32.42 41.12 -28.81
N PHE A 27 31.63 40.30 -29.49
CA PHE A 27 30.76 39.32 -28.86
C PHE A 27 31.29 37.90 -28.92
N GLY A 28 32.44 37.68 -29.60
CA GLY A 28 33.07 36.35 -29.75
C GLY A 28 32.19 35.34 -30.52
N LEU A 29 31.45 35.82 -31.54
CA LEU A 29 30.56 35.01 -32.36
C LEU A 29 30.91 35.20 -33.85
N SER A 30 30.73 34.13 -34.65
CA SER A 30 30.89 34.27 -36.10
C SER A 30 29.85 35.21 -36.70
N THR A 31 30.19 35.90 -37.79
CA THR A 31 29.28 36.78 -38.51
C THR A 31 28.01 36.05 -39.00
N ARG A 32 28.12 34.72 -39.27
CA ARG A 32 26.99 33.86 -39.63
C ARG A 32 26.04 33.69 -38.44
N GLN A 33 26.56 33.47 -37.23
CA GLN A 33 25.71 33.35 -36.02
C GLN A 33 25.01 34.67 -35.71
N ILE A 34 25.71 35.78 -35.85
CA ILE A 34 25.12 37.14 -35.62
C ILE A 34 24.03 37.40 -36.64
N ARG A 35 24.23 37.15 -37.94
CA ARG A 35 23.18 37.30 -38.97
C ARG A 35 21.95 36.46 -38.63
N ARG A 36 22.15 35.22 -38.15
CA ARG A 36 21.01 34.36 -37.75
C ARG A 36 20.21 34.94 -36.61
N ILE A 37 20.88 35.53 -35.60
CA ILE A 37 20.23 36.17 -34.45
C ILE A 37 19.40 37.39 -34.96
N ILE A 38 19.98 38.21 -35.80
CA ILE A 38 19.32 39.42 -36.35
C ILE A 38 18.15 39.03 -37.25
N SER A 39 18.32 38.05 -38.15
CA SER A 39 17.26 37.55 -39.01
C SER A 39 16.08 37.03 -38.22
N LYS A 40 16.33 36.28 -37.14
CA LYS A 40 15.31 35.78 -36.27
C LYS A 40 14.57 36.90 -35.51
N TYR A 41 15.33 37.88 -34.98
CA TYR A 41 14.75 39.06 -34.34
C TYR A 41 13.86 39.88 -35.30
N LYS A 42 14.30 40.10 -36.54
CA LYS A 42 13.51 40.83 -37.56
C LYS A 42 12.22 40.11 -37.93
N LYS A 43 12.18 38.75 -37.88
CA LYS A 43 10.98 37.98 -38.22
C LYS A 43 10.01 37.85 -37.04
N GLU A 44 10.50 37.58 -35.85
CA GLU A 44 9.72 37.11 -34.71
C GLU A 44 9.78 38.10 -33.52
N GLY A 45 10.45 39.24 -33.66
CA GLY A 45 10.54 40.26 -32.60
C GLY A 45 11.42 39.85 -31.38
N ALA A 46 11.26 40.59 -30.30
CA ALA A 46 12.09 40.44 -29.10
C ALA A 46 11.94 39.05 -28.39
N GLU A 47 10.81 38.42 -28.55
CA GLU A 47 10.54 37.08 -27.95
C GLU A 47 11.46 35.99 -28.53
N SER A 48 11.90 36.17 -29.79
CA SER A 48 12.82 35.24 -30.43
C SER A 48 14.21 35.14 -29.78
N LEU A 49 14.56 36.11 -28.94
CA LEU A 49 15.83 36.13 -28.20
C LEU A 49 15.76 35.31 -26.92
N LEU A 50 14.58 34.92 -26.46
CA LEU A 50 14.39 34.07 -25.30
C LEU A 50 14.98 32.67 -25.53
N PRO A 51 15.53 32.03 -24.49
CA PRO A 51 16.04 30.68 -24.59
C PRO A 51 14.89 29.71 -24.97
N VAL A 52 15.03 29.06 -26.09
CA VAL A 52 14.11 27.97 -26.46
C VAL A 52 14.60 26.66 -25.86
N SER A 53 13.71 25.94 -25.24
CA SER A 53 14.04 24.59 -24.74
C SER A 53 14.51 23.70 -25.88
N ARG A 54 15.63 23.01 -25.66
CA ARG A 54 16.16 21.98 -26.56
C ARG A 54 15.62 20.60 -26.26
N ALA A 55 14.73 20.47 -25.25
CA ALA A 55 14.09 19.21 -24.92
C ALA A 55 13.28 18.70 -26.12
N SER A 56 13.32 17.40 -26.35
CA SER A 56 12.47 16.75 -27.35
C SER A 56 11.02 17.02 -27.02
N LYS A 57 10.24 17.42 -28.00
CA LYS A 57 8.79 17.63 -27.88
C LYS A 57 8.04 16.30 -27.79
N THR A 58 8.63 15.23 -28.28
CA THR A 58 8.06 13.88 -28.26
C THR A 58 9.11 12.90 -27.74
N HIS A 59 8.70 11.94 -26.92
CA HIS A 59 9.54 10.85 -26.47
C HIS A 59 8.99 9.56 -27.08
N ALA A 60 9.84 8.80 -27.79
CA ALA A 60 9.44 7.53 -28.43
C ALA A 60 8.83 6.53 -27.43
N ASN A 61 9.26 6.58 -26.18
CA ASN A 61 8.80 5.70 -25.09
C ASN A 61 7.81 6.41 -24.13
N ALA A 62 7.07 7.41 -24.61
CA ALA A 62 6.03 8.04 -23.82
C ALA A 62 4.93 7.01 -23.52
N ILE A 63 4.50 6.94 -22.26
CA ILE A 63 3.34 6.13 -21.88
C ILE A 63 2.09 6.73 -22.53
N GLN A 64 1.25 5.89 -23.10
CA GLN A 64 0.00 6.27 -23.74
C GLN A 64 -0.95 6.88 -22.70
N GLU A 65 -1.73 7.88 -23.12
CA GLU A 65 -2.59 8.65 -22.21
C GLU A 65 -3.70 7.79 -21.57
N ASP A 66 -4.23 6.82 -22.31
CA ASP A 66 -5.22 5.85 -21.81
C ASP A 66 -4.69 5.02 -20.63
N ILE A 67 -3.41 4.60 -20.69
CA ILE A 67 -2.74 3.89 -19.59
C ILE A 67 -2.56 4.82 -18.39
N ILE A 68 -2.20 6.09 -18.62
CA ILE A 68 -2.08 7.09 -17.54
C ILE A 68 -3.42 7.27 -16.84
N GLN A 69 -4.50 7.45 -17.59
CA GLN A 69 -5.85 7.59 -17.05
C GLN A 69 -6.28 6.31 -16.30
N ARG A 70 -5.97 5.13 -16.84
CA ARG A 70 -6.29 3.87 -16.14
C ARG A 70 -5.58 3.75 -14.80
N ILE A 71 -4.31 4.17 -14.70
CA ILE A 71 -3.54 4.21 -13.45
C ILE A 71 -4.22 5.12 -12.43
N ILE A 72 -4.69 6.30 -12.85
CA ILE A 72 -5.37 7.26 -11.98
C ILE A 72 -6.70 6.70 -11.49
N ILE A 73 -7.50 6.13 -12.39
CA ILE A 73 -8.78 5.50 -12.05
C ILE A 73 -8.59 4.35 -11.05
N LEU A 74 -7.63 3.44 -11.28
CA LEU A 74 -7.31 2.35 -10.35
C LEU A 74 -6.89 2.90 -8.98
N ARG A 75 -6.08 3.96 -8.94
CA ARG A 75 -5.70 4.62 -7.70
C ARG A 75 -6.91 5.10 -6.92
N GLU A 76 -7.85 5.75 -7.58
CA GLU A 76 -9.07 6.27 -6.98
C GLU A 76 -9.98 5.15 -6.50
N GLN A 77 -10.27 4.17 -7.35
CA GLN A 77 -11.12 3.03 -7.02
C GLN A 77 -10.60 2.26 -5.79
N LEU A 78 -9.30 1.94 -5.77
CA LEU A 78 -8.68 1.23 -4.65
C LEU A 78 -8.68 2.08 -3.37
N THR A 79 -8.42 3.39 -3.47
CA THR A 79 -8.43 4.30 -2.31
C THR A 79 -9.84 4.44 -1.75
N THR A 80 -10.84 4.68 -2.60
CA THR A 80 -12.25 4.80 -2.21
C THR A 80 -12.77 3.50 -1.61
N GLY A 81 -12.37 2.36 -2.16
CA GLY A 81 -12.71 1.04 -1.62
C GLY A 81 -11.92 0.62 -0.38
N GLY A 82 -11.03 1.48 0.16
CA GLY A 82 -10.26 1.19 1.37
C GLY A 82 -9.10 0.19 1.18
N TRP A 83 -8.72 -0.10 -0.06
CA TRP A 83 -7.66 -1.05 -0.39
C TRP A 83 -6.28 -0.39 -0.54
N ASP A 84 -5.24 -1.24 -0.60
CA ASP A 84 -3.89 -0.77 -0.92
C ASP A 84 -3.84 -0.25 -2.36
N ALA A 85 -3.53 1.03 -2.52
CA ALA A 85 -3.53 1.73 -3.80
C ALA A 85 -2.12 2.23 -4.21
N GLY A 86 -1.07 1.53 -3.77
CA GLY A 86 0.32 1.86 -4.11
C GLY A 86 0.70 1.44 -5.54
N ALA A 87 1.80 2.00 -6.07
CA ALA A 87 2.26 1.72 -7.43
C ALA A 87 2.45 0.21 -7.71
N LYS A 88 2.92 -0.56 -6.71
CA LYS A 88 3.10 -2.02 -6.83
C LYS A 88 1.76 -2.76 -6.97
N THR A 89 0.75 -2.35 -6.20
CA THR A 89 -0.60 -2.92 -6.28
C THR A 89 -1.24 -2.59 -7.63
N ILE A 90 -1.17 -1.32 -8.06
CA ILE A 90 -1.69 -0.88 -9.37
C ILE A 90 -1.02 -1.64 -10.51
N HIS A 91 0.31 -1.82 -10.46
CA HIS A 91 1.04 -2.63 -11.44
C HIS A 91 0.49 -4.05 -11.54
N THR A 92 0.20 -4.69 -10.40
CA THR A 92 -0.38 -6.04 -10.38
C THR A 92 -1.77 -6.09 -11.00
N TYR A 93 -2.61 -5.07 -10.80
CA TYR A 93 -3.92 -4.98 -11.46
C TYR A 93 -3.78 -4.76 -12.96
N LEU A 94 -2.87 -3.89 -13.39
CA LEU A 94 -2.61 -3.65 -14.82
C LEU A 94 -2.12 -4.90 -15.54
N LEU A 95 -1.29 -5.74 -14.90
CA LEU A 95 -0.86 -7.03 -15.46
C LEU A 95 -2.00 -8.03 -15.68
N LYS A 96 -3.15 -7.86 -15.01
CA LYS A 96 -4.35 -8.68 -15.24
C LYS A 96 -5.21 -8.15 -16.39
N GLU A 97 -5.08 -6.86 -16.73
CA GLU A 97 -5.91 -6.16 -17.71
C GLU A 97 -5.21 -5.97 -19.05
N LEU A 98 -3.88 -5.86 -19.06
CA LEU A 98 -3.08 -5.51 -20.22
C LEU A 98 -1.99 -6.55 -20.49
N GLU A 99 -1.51 -6.58 -21.72
CA GLU A 99 -0.29 -7.35 -22.05
C GLU A 99 0.92 -6.84 -21.26
N PRO A 100 1.77 -7.72 -20.73
CA PRO A 100 2.93 -7.34 -19.91
C PRO A 100 3.85 -6.29 -20.54
N SER A 101 3.99 -6.31 -21.88
CA SER A 101 4.81 -5.35 -22.65
C SER A 101 4.28 -3.92 -22.59
N LYS A 102 2.98 -3.73 -22.37
CA LYS A 102 2.30 -2.42 -22.27
C LYS A 102 2.24 -1.90 -20.85
N VAL A 103 2.50 -2.72 -19.83
CA VAL A 103 2.41 -2.31 -18.43
C VAL A 103 3.65 -1.51 -18.03
N PRO A 104 3.49 -0.25 -17.59
CA PRO A 104 4.61 0.56 -17.15
C PRO A 104 5.26 -0.03 -15.88
N SER A 105 6.57 0.17 -15.73
CA SER A 105 7.27 -0.25 -14.53
C SER A 105 6.70 0.42 -13.27
N ILE A 106 6.87 -0.23 -12.11
CA ILE A 106 6.40 0.28 -10.80
C ILE A 106 6.91 1.71 -10.55
N SER A 107 8.18 2.00 -10.91
CA SER A 107 8.77 3.34 -10.77
C SER A 107 8.10 4.36 -11.70
N THR A 108 7.69 3.96 -12.89
CA THR A 108 6.98 4.82 -13.83
C THR A 108 5.57 5.12 -13.31
N ILE A 109 4.83 4.11 -12.83
CA ILE A 109 3.52 4.29 -12.19
C ILE A 109 3.63 5.25 -11.00
N TRP A 110 4.64 5.09 -10.15
CA TRP A 110 4.86 6.00 -9.03
C TRP A 110 5.05 7.46 -9.49
N ARG A 111 5.87 7.69 -10.54
CA ARG A 111 6.08 9.04 -11.10
C ARG A 111 4.80 9.63 -11.69
N ILE A 112 3.97 8.81 -12.35
CA ILE A 112 2.66 9.24 -12.88
C ILE A 112 1.78 9.69 -11.72
N LEU A 113 1.62 8.89 -10.67
CA LEU A 113 0.82 9.22 -9.50
C LEU A 113 1.32 10.48 -8.78
N GLN A 114 2.65 10.67 -8.71
CA GLN A 114 3.26 11.86 -8.14
C GLN A 114 2.93 13.12 -8.96
N ARG A 115 3.10 13.05 -10.29
CA ARG A 115 2.78 14.17 -11.20
C ARG A 115 1.31 14.54 -11.19
N SER A 116 0.43 13.54 -11.03
CA SER A 116 -1.02 13.73 -10.92
C SER A 116 -1.48 14.18 -9.52
N GLY A 117 -0.55 14.47 -8.59
CA GLY A 117 -0.90 14.91 -7.24
C GLY A 117 -1.59 13.85 -6.37
N LYS A 118 -1.53 12.57 -6.77
CA LYS A 118 -2.19 11.46 -6.04
C LYS A 118 -1.31 10.85 -4.94
N ILE A 119 -0.10 11.38 -4.73
CA ILE A 119 0.80 10.98 -3.64
C ILE A 119 0.98 12.18 -2.72
N ILE A 120 0.56 12.01 -1.46
CA ILE A 120 0.83 12.97 -0.39
C ILE A 120 2.13 12.53 0.30
N PRO A 121 3.18 13.35 0.30
CA PRO A 121 4.40 13.02 1.02
C PRO A 121 4.15 12.93 2.53
N GLU A 122 4.51 11.80 3.14
CA GLU A 122 4.50 11.62 4.60
C GLU A 122 5.95 11.51 5.11
N PRO A 123 6.64 12.63 5.41
CA PRO A 123 8.07 12.62 5.78
C PRO A 123 8.37 11.82 7.06
N LYS A 124 7.37 11.65 7.94
CA LYS A 124 7.49 10.91 9.21
C LYS A 124 7.41 9.40 9.04
N LYS A 125 6.96 8.91 7.88
CA LYS A 125 6.80 7.47 7.60
C LYS A 125 8.13 6.87 7.17
N ARG A 126 8.95 6.48 8.14
CA ARG A 126 10.18 5.71 7.88
C ARG A 126 9.86 4.22 7.88
N PRO A 127 10.39 3.43 6.93
CA PRO A 127 10.30 1.97 7.01
C PRO A 127 10.98 1.50 8.29
N LYS A 128 10.25 0.84 9.19
CA LYS A 128 10.85 0.13 10.31
C LYS A 128 11.44 -1.17 9.74
N THR A 129 12.75 -1.27 9.70
CA THR A 129 13.43 -2.53 9.37
C THR A 129 13.30 -3.47 10.57
N SER A 130 12.53 -4.53 10.43
CA SER A 130 12.57 -5.65 11.36
C SER A 130 13.66 -6.59 10.88
N TYR A 131 14.70 -6.79 11.69
CA TYR A 131 15.85 -7.66 11.38
C TYR A 131 15.49 -9.15 11.44
N ILE A 132 14.43 -9.52 12.15
CA ILE A 132 13.99 -10.91 12.28
C ILE A 132 12.50 -10.95 11.93
N ARG A 133 12.18 -11.62 10.82
CA ARG A 133 10.79 -11.93 10.44
C ARG A 133 10.54 -13.39 10.82
N PHE A 134 9.78 -13.60 11.87
CA PHE A 134 9.20 -14.91 12.11
C PHE A 134 8.10 -15.15 11.06
N GLN A 135 8.18 -16.26 10.37
CA GLN A 135 7.15 -16.72 9.42
C GLN A 135 7.14 -18.25 9.47
N ALA A 136 5.97 -18.83 9.52
CA ALA A 136 5.80 -20.27 9.36
C ALA A 136 6.26 -20.69 7.94
N ASP A 137 6.88 -21.86 7.83
CA ASP A 137 7.42 -22.34 6.56
C ASP A 137 6.28 -22.84 5.63
N TYR A 138 5.22 -23.37 6.21
CA TYR A 138 4.12 -23.98 5.48
C TYR A 138 2.75 -23.39 5.87
N PRO A 139 1.75 -23.41 4.97
CA PRO A 139 0.35 -23.16 5.31
C PRO A 139 -0.13 -24.15 6.38
N ASN A 140 -1.04 -23.73 7.23
CA ASN A 140 -1.55 -24.48 8.39
C ASN A 140 -0.51 -24.89 9.46
N GLU A 141 0.72 -24.45 9.34
CA GLU A 141 1.71 -24.69 10.39
C GLU A 141 1.41 -23.84 11.64
N THR A 142 1.16 -22.56 11.45
CA THR A 142 0.87 -21.64 12.56
C THR A 142 -0.28 -20.71 12.20
N TRP A 143 -1.33 -20.72 13.02
CA TRP A 143 -2.39 -19.73 12.94
C TRP A 143 -2.17 -18.62 13.97
N GLN A 144 -2.48 -17.40 13.60
CA GLN A 144 -2.52 -16.25 14.52
C GLN A 144 -3.96 -15.87 14.82
N SER A 145 -4.24 -15.54 16.08
CA SER A 145 -5.52 -14.97 16.48
C SER A 145 -5.32 -13.73 17.33
N ASP A 146 -6.18 -12.76 17.12
CA ASP A 146 -6.28 -11.53 17.89
C ASP A 146 -7.68 -10.93 17.69
N PHE A 147 -8.07 -9.99 18.53
CA PHE A 147 -9.29 -9.23 18.33
C PHE A 147 -9.03 -7.74 18.30
N THR A 148 -9.93 -7.00 17.68
CA THR A 148 -9.85 -5.55 17.56
C THR A 148 -11.21 -4.91 17.75
N HIS A 149 -11.24 -3.67 18.21
CA HIS A 149 -12.45 -2.91 18.45
C HIS A 149 -12.92 -2.16 17.22
N TRP A 150 -14.24 -2.12 17.04
CA TRP A 150 -14.92 -1.35 16.01
C TRP A 150 -16.24 -0.81 16.51
N THR A 151 -16.55 0.46 16.19
CA THR A 151 -17.76 1.12 16.62
C THR A 151 -18.82 1.08 15.52
N ILE A 152 -20.03 0.65 15.83
CA ILE A 152 -21.20 0.68 14.94
C ILE A 152 -22.02 1.97 15.13
N SER A 153 -23.09 2.16 14.35
CA SER A 153 -23.80 3.45 14.23
C SER A 153 -24.37 4.01 15.53
N ASN A 154 -24.74 3.16 16.48
CA ASN A 154 -25.26 3.54 17.80
C ASN A 154 -24.16 3.86 18.83
N SER A 155 -22.92 4.03 18.40
CA SER A 155 -21.73 4.21 19.24
C SER A 155 -21.40 3.02 20.15
N GLU A 156 -21.97 1.83 19.87
CA GLU A 156 -21.62 0.60 20.57
C GLU A 156 -20.26 0.10 20.09
N ASP A 157 -19.37 -0.21 21.03
CA ASP A 157 -18.06 -0.80 20.74
C ASP A 157 -18.20 -2.32 20.61
N ILE A 158 -17.77 -2.84 19.47
CA ILE A 158 -17.89 -4.25 19.07
C ILE A 158 -16.50 -4.81 18.89
N GLU A 159 -16.27 -6.01 19.37
CA GLU A 159 -15.02 -6.75 19.22
C GLU A 159 -15.07 -7.67 17.98
N ILE A 160 -14.09 -7.53 17.12
CA ILE A 160 -13.93 -8.36 15.91
C ILE A 160 -12.79 -9.34 16.16
N THR A 161 -13.12 -10.61 16.29
CA THR A 161 -12.15 -11.72 16.41
C THR A 161 -11.70 -12.17 15.03
N THR A 162 -10.42 -12.48 14.88
CA THR A 162 -9.83 -12.93 13.60
C THR A 162 -8.91 -14.10 13.80
N TRP A 163 -8.99 -15.06 12.87
CA TRP A 163 -8.02 -16.13 12.66
C TRP A 163 -7.36 -15.98 11.30
N ILE A 164 -6.03 -15.97 11.26
CA ILE A 164 -5.24 -15.82 10.04
C ILE A 164 -4.11 -16.84 9.99
N ASP A 165 -3.90 -17.46 8.84
CA ASP A 165 -2.74 -18.32 8.62
C ASP A 165 -1.46 -17.50 8.48
N ASP A 166 -0.41 -17.89 9.22
CA ASP A 166 0.84 -17.13 9.32
C ASP A 166 1.64 -17.15 8.02
N ASN A 167 1.61 -18.24 7.26
CA ASN A 167 2.33 -18.36 5.99
C ASN A 167 1.59 -17.66 4.87
N SER A 168 0.38 -18.11 4.57
CA SER A 168 -0.43 -17.67 3.41
C SER A 168 -1.13 -16.34 3.60
N ARG A 169 -1.23 -15.81 4.82
CA ARG A 169 -2.05 -14.63 5.17
C ARG A 169 -3.55 -14.84 4.95
N TYR A 170 -3.98 -16.06 4.73
CA TYR A 170 -5.38 -16.41 4.51
C TYR A 170 -6.19 -16.16 5.77
N ILE A 171 -7.30 -15.42 5.65
CA ILE A 171 -8.25 -15.22 6.74
C ILE A 171 -9.08 -16.49 6.84
N LEU A 172 -8.89 -17.23 7.93
CA LEU A 172 -9.62 -18.47 8.21
C LEU A 172 -11.02 -18.18 8.74
N ASN A 173 -11.11 -17.17 9.63
CA ASN A 173 -12.36 -16.68 10.19
C ASN A 173 -12.22 -15.21 10.60
N VAL A 174 -13.29 -14.44 10.43
CA VAL A 174 -13.43 -13.09 10.98
C VAL A 174 -14.88 -12.89 11.39
N LYS A 175 -15.12 -12.57 12.66
CA LYS A 175 -16.48 -12.47 13.21
C LYS A 175 -16.56 -11.43 14.31
N ALA A 176 -17.65 -10.66 14.31
CA ALA A 176 -17.93 -9.62 15.27
C ALA A 176 -18.84 -10.15 16.40
N TYR A 177 -18.51 -9.74 17.61
CA TYR A 177 -19.26 -10.05 18.83
C TYR A 177 -19.35 -8.79 19.69
N LYS A 178 -20.37 -8.74 20.56
CA LYS A 178 -20.46 -7.68 21.56
C LYS A 178 -19.26 -7.68 22.50
N THR A 179 -18.83 -8.89 22.89
CA THR A 179 -17.63 -9.12 23.70
C THR A 179 -17.03 -10.47 23.33
N THR A 180 -15.72 -10.50 23.16
CA THR A 180 -14.96 -11.72 22.91
C THR A 180 -14.79 -12.50 24.21
N THR A 181 -15.22 -13.74 24.19
CA THR A 181 -15.12 -14.68 25.33
C THR A 181 -14.32 -15.92 24.93
N VAL A 182 -13.92 -16.73 25.91
CA VAL A 182 -13.28 -18.04 25.63
C VAL A 182 -14.18 -18.89 24.73
N HIS A 183 -15.51 -18.84 24.96
CA HIS A 183 -16.49 -19.58 24.15
C HIS A 183 -16.48 -19.14 22.68
N THR A 184 -16.49 -17.84 22.41
CA THR A 184 -16.46 -17.31 21.03
C THR A 184 -15.11 -17.60 20.32
N ILE A 185 -14.01 -17.63 21.07
CA ILE A 185 -12.70 -18.07 20.55
C ILE A 185 -12.75 -19.55 20.15
N ILE A 186 -13.30 -20.42 21.00
CA ILE A 186 -13.46 -21.86 20.70
C ILE A 186 -14.35 -22.05 19.47
N GLU A 187 -15.51 -21.39 19.41
CA GLU A 187 -16.44 -21.45 18.29
C GLU A 187 -15.74 -21.10 16.98
N THR A 188 -15.09 -19.93 16.91
CA THR A 188 -14.42 -19.45 15.69
C THR A 188 -13.20 -20.28 15.31
N PHE A 189 -12.50 -20.84 16.30
CA PHE A 189 -11.40 -21.79 16.08
C PHE A 189 -11.91 -23.08 15.44
N LEU A 190 -12.93 -23.70 16.03
CA LEU A 190 -13.50 -24.96 15.53
C LEU A 190 -14.11 -24.79 14.12
N ASP A 191 -14.79 -23.67 13.86
CA ASP A 191 -15.30 -23.33 12.53
C ASP A 191 -14.18 -23.20 11.49
N SER A 192 -13.05 -22.59 11.89
CA SER A 192 -11.85 -22.50 11.06
C SER A 192 -11.23 -23.85 10.81
N ALA A 193 -11.10 -24.69 11.86
CA ALA A 193 -10.51 -26.03 11.78
C ALA A 193 -11.35 -27.00 10.94
N TYR A 194 -12.64 -26.91 11.04
CA TYR A 194 -13.55 -27.72 10.23
C TYR A 194 -13.37 -27.48 8.72
N LYS A 195 -13.15 -26.20 8.33
CA LYS A 195 -13.01 -25.80 6.93
C LYS A 195 -11.60 -26.00 6.36
N ASN A 196 -10.57 -25.86 7.18
CA ASN A 196 -9.18 -25.76 6.71
C ASN A 196 -8.23 -26.83 7.32
N GLY A 197 -8.73 -27.72 8.15
CA GLY A 197 -7.89 -28.65 8.93
C GLY A 197 -7.33 -28.02 10.19
N LEU A 198 -6.61 -28.80 11.00
CA LEU A 198 -6.01 -28.34 12.25
C LEU A 198 -4.62 -27.76 12.01
N PRO A 199 -4.23 -26.65 12.68
CA PRO A 199 -2.87 -26.15 12.64
C PRO A 199 -1.94 -26.94 13.54
N THR A 200 -0.65 -26.91 13.25
CA THR A 200 0.37 -27.48 14.17
C THR A 200 0.54 -26.62 15.43
N SER A 201 0.36 -25.32 15.31
CA SER A 201 0.50 -24.39 16.43
C SER A 201 -0.36 -23.15 16.27
N ILE A 202 -0.65 -22.49 17.38
CA ILE A 202 -1.38 -21.23 17.44
C ILE A 202 -0.50 -20.18 18.12
N LEU A 203 -0.50 -18.96 17.57
CA LEU A 203 0.14 -17.79 18.13
C LEU A 203 -0.90 -16.75 18.51
N THR A 204 -0.99 -16.44 19.81
CA THR A 204 -1.92 -15.41 20.33
C THR A 204 -1.15 -14.42 21.21
N ASP A 205 -1.84 -13.36 21.62
CA ASP A 205 -1.38 -12.54 22.73
C ASP A 205 -1.58 -13.27 24.07
N ASN A 206 -1.26 -12.58 25.17
CA ASN A 206 -1.45 -13.09 26.53
C ASN A 206 -2.81 -12.68 27.12
N GLY A 207 -3.79 -12.34 26.30
CA GLY A 207 -5.14 -12.00 26.75
C GLY A 207 -5.80 -13.17 27.50
N LEU A 208 -6.60 -12.85 28.52
CA LEU A 208 -7.26 -13.85 29.38
C LEU A 208 -8.19 -14.81 28.63
N VAL A 209 -8.69 -14.40 27.47
CA VAL A 209 -9.50 -15.24 26.58
C VAL A 209 -8.69 -16.36 25.92
N TYR A 210 -7.39 -16.16 25.74
CA TYR A 210 -6.48 -17.13 25.13
C TYR A 210 -5.69 -17.94 26.15
N THR A 211 -5.28 -17.32 27.28
CA THR A 211 -4.42 -17.99 28.26
C THR A 211 -4.60 -17.42 29.66
N THR A 212 -4.53 -18.29 30.65
CA THR A 212 -4.53 -17.92 32.07
C THR A 212 -3.10 -17.75 32.64
N ARG A 213 -2.07 -17.97 31.83
CA ARG A 213 -0.66 -18.02 32.24
C ARG A 213 -0.14 -16.76 32.96
N LEU A 214 -0.65 -15.57 32.59
CA LEU A 214 -0.25 -14.29 33.20
C LEU A 214 -1.30 -13.72 34.16
N SER A 215 -2.34 -14.47 34.50
CA SER A 215 -3.33 -14.04 35.49
C SER A 215 -2.74 -14.05 36.89
N GLY A 216 -1.90 -13.03 37.19
CA GLY A 216 -1.18 -12.90 38.44
C GLY A 216 -2.09 -12.59 39.63
N GLY A 217 -2.34 -13.60 40.46
CA GLY A 217 -2.90 -13.44 41.80
C GLY A 217 -2.57 -14.67 42.62
N LYS A 218 -1.98 -14.49 43.81
CA LYS A 218 -1.54 -15.54 44.74
C LYS A 218 -2.61 -16.56 45.17
N LYS A 219 -3.83 -16.51 44.60
CA LYS A 219 -4.97 -17.38 44.97
C LYS A 219 -5.75 -17.99 43.81
N ARG A 220 -5.34 -17.81 42.55
CA ARG A 220 -5.98 -18.54 41.43
C ARG A 220 -5.11 -19.76 41.09
N ASN A 221 -5.69 -20.94 41.21
CA ASN A 221 -5.12 -22.17 40.64
C ASN A 221 -4.78 -21.85 39.19
N ASN A 222 -3.53 -22.06 38.81
CA ASN A 222 -3.02 -21.91 37.42
C ASN A 222 -3.61 -23.00 36.50
N GLN A 223 -4.93 -23.20 36.57
CA GLN A 223 -5.60 -24.16 35.71
C GLN A 223 -5.79 -23.55 34.32
N PRO A 224 -5.48 -24.31 33.25
CA PRO A 224 -5.68 -23.88 31.88
C PRO A 224 -7.18 -23.57 31.66
N ASN A 225 -7.48 -22.52 30.87
CA ASN A 225 -8.85 -22.23 30.48
C ASN A 225 -9.34 -23.30 29.46
N SER A 226 -10.65 -23.28 29.15
CA SER A 226 -11.26 -24.26 28.24
C SER A 226 -10.63 -24.26 26.84
N PHE A 227 -10.11 -23.12 26.37
CA PHE A 227 -9.41 -23.07 25.08
C PHE A 227 -8.02 -23.73 25.15
N GLU A 228 -7.25 -23.48 26.20
CA GLU A 228 -5.97 -24.12 26.42
C GLU A 228 -6.14 -25.65 26.55
N GLN A 229 -7.19 -26.10 27.27
CA GLN A 229 -7.53 -27.53 27.39
C GLN A 229 -7.89 -28.16 26.04
N LEU A 230 -8.68 -27.43 25.21
CA LEU A 230 -9.00 -27.88 23.87
C LEU A 230 -7.77 -28.06 22.99
N LEU A 231 -6.84 -27.07 23.02
CA LEU A 231 -5.59 -27.17 22.25
C LEU A 231 -4.72 -28.35 22.68
N ASP A 232 -4.61 -28.59 23.99
CA ASP A 232 -3.87 -29.70 24.54
C ASP A 232 -4.47 -31.04 24.12
N ASN A 233 -5.78 -31.20 24.21
CA ASN A 233 -6.51 -32.38 23.73
C ASN A 233 -6.34 -32.67 22.25
N LEU A 234 -6.19 -31.61 21.42
CA LEU A 234 -5.96 -31.72 19.99
C LEU A 234 -4.47 -31.84 19.62
N GLY A 235 -3.55 -31.80 20.60
CA GLY A 235 -2.11 -31.85 20.37
C GLY A 235 -1.55 -30.58 19.66
N ILE A 236 -2.23 -29.44 19.79
CA ILE A 236 -1.86 -28.18 19.12
C ILE A 236 -0.99 -27.35 20.05
N LYS A 237 0.18 -26.95 19.59
CA LYS A 237 1.12 -26.16 20.38
C LYS A 237 0.66 -24.70 20.52
N ALA A 238 0.34 -24.27 21.75
CA ALA A 238 0.11 -22.88 22.06
C ALA A 238 1.43 -22.10 22.13
N LYS A 239 1.57 -21.07 21.30
CA LYS A 239 2.67 -20.09 21.32
C LYS A 239 2.08 -18.75 21.77
N HIS A 240 2.75 -18.09 22.69
CA HIS A 240 2.33 -16.76 23.16
C HIS A 240 3.40 -15.73 22.82
N GLY A 241 2.99 -14.54 22.43
CA GLY A 241 3.89 -13.41 22.21
C GLY A 241 4.70 -13.11 23.48
N ARG A 242 5.99 -12.82 23.32
CA ARG A 242 6.77 -12.34 24.48
C ARG A 242 6.19 -11.00 24.93
N PRO A 243 5.95 -10.79 26.24
CA PRO A 243 5.50 -9.48 26.75
C PRO A 243 6.43 -8.38 26.25
N ALA A 244 5.88 -7.26 25.79
CA ALA A 244 6.59 -6.10 25.28
C ALA A 244 7.46 -6.33 24.02
N HIS A 245 7.30 -7.42 23.27
CA HIS A 245 7.95 -7.64 21.97
C HIS A 245 6.95 -7.54 20.80
N PRO A 246 6.82 -6.36 20.17
CA PRO A 246 5.81 -6.11 19.11
C PRO A 246 6.09 -6.84 17.79
N THR A 247 7.23 -7.52 17.67
CA THR A 247 7.64 -8.14 16.40
C THR A 247 6.91 -9.45 16.08
N THR A 248 6.33 -10.11 17.09
CA THR A 248 5.70 -11.43 16.94
C THR A 248 4.30 -11.34 16.31
N GLN A 249 3.55 -10.27 16.55
CA GLN A 249 2.17 -10.08 16.09
C GLN A 249 2.01 -9.03 14.99
N GLY A 250 3.10 -8.45 14.49
CA GLY A 250 3.06 -7.39 13.47
C GLY A 250 2.30 -7.73 12.18
N LYS A 251 2.01 -9.02 11.94
CA LYS A 251 1.23 -9.48 10.78
C LYS A 251 -0.26 -9.26 11.01
N ILE A 252 -0.78 -9.70 12.16
CA ILE A 252 -2.19 -9.54 12.50
C ILE A 252 -2.52 -8.06 12.79
N GLU A 253 -1.59 -7.30 13.38
CA GLU A 253 -1.72 -5.85 13.54
C GLU A 253 -1.88 -5.14 12.18
N ARG A 254 -1.05 -5.49 11.19
CA ARG A 254 -1.15 -4.95 9.83
C ARG A 254 -2.43 -5.38 9.13
N TYR A 255 -2.89 -6.60 9.38
CA TYR A 255 -4.19 -7.06 8.93
C TYR A 255 -5.30 -6.20 9.52
N HIS A 256 -5.33 -5.95 10.83
CA HIS A 256 -6.32 -5.08 11.49
C HIS A 256 -6.31 -3.66 10.91
N GLN A 257 -5.14 -3.10 10.59
CA GLN A 257 -5.06 -1.80 9.90
C GLN A 257 -5.74 -1.84 8.52
N THR A 258 -5.58 -2.94 7.78
CA THR A 258 -6.23 -3.13 6.47
C THR A 258 -7.74 -3.28 6.63
N LEU A 259 -8.20 -4.11 7.57
CA LEU A 259 -9.61 -4.30 7.89
C LEU A 259 -10.28 -2.97 8.28
N LYS A 260 -9.70 -2.24 9.23
CA LYS A 260 -10.25 -0.96 9.68
C LYS A 260 -10.30 0.10 8.58
N ARG A 261 -9.30 0.12 7.69
CA ARG A 261 -9.30 1.02 6.54
C ARG A 261 -10.41 0.67 5.55
N TRP A 262 -10.63 -0.63 5.30
CA TRP A 262 -11.70 -1.09 4.41
C TRP A 262 -13.08 -0.82 5.03
N LEU A 263 -13.29 -1.12 6.31
CA LEU A 263 -14.56 -0.83 7.00
C LEU A 263 -14.91 0.66 7.00
N LYS A 264 -13.90 1.56 7.11
CA LYS A 264 -14.12 3.01 7.00
C LYS A 264 -14.63 3.45 5.62
N ALA A 265 -14.40 2.67 4.60
CA ALA A 265 -14.86 2.93 3.25
C ALA A 265 -16.26 2.34 2.95
N GLN A 266 -16.82 1.55 3.89
CA GLN A 266 -18.14 0.95 3.76
C GLN A 266 -19.20 1.79 4.48
N PRO A 267 -20.49 1.61 4.15
CA PRO A 267 -21.58 2.14 4.96
C PRO A 267 -21.45 1.67 6.42
N VAL A 268 -21.74 2.56 7.37
CA VAL A 268 -21.64 2.23 8.79
C VAL A 268 -22.72 1.20 9.15
N ALA A 269 -22.32 0.05 9.65
CA ALA A 269 -23.22 -1.00 10.11
C ALA A 269 -24.06 -0.51 11.30
N LYS A 270 -25.33 -0.86 11.32
CA LYS A 270 -26.28 -0.51 12.39
C LYS A 270 -26.37 -1.59 13.46
N THR A 271 -26.11 -2.84 13.09
CA THR A 271 -26.17 -4.01 13.98
C THR A 271 -24.93 -4.88 13.82
N ILE A 272 -24.74 -5.82 14.76
CA ILE A 272 -23.64 -6.80 14.69
C ILE A 272 -23.82 -7.71 13.48
N GLU A 273 -25.06 -8.04 13.11
CA GLU A 273 -25.38 -8.87 11.96
C GLU A 273 -24.97 -8.17 10.66
N GLU A 274 -25.30 -6.89 10.49
CA GLU A 274 -24.84 -6.09 9.34
C GLU A 274 -23.31 -6.00 9.29
N LEU A 275 -22.66 -5.81 10.45
CA LEU A 275 -21.20 -5.83 10.51
C LEU A 275 -20.64 -7.18 10.10
N ASN A 276 -21.24 -8.29 10.52
CA ASN A 276 -20.80 -9.63 10.15
C ASN A 276 -20.96 -9.91 8.65
N LEU A 277 -21.99 -9.37 7.99
CA LEU A 277 -22.11 -9.45 6.53
C LEU A 277 -20.95 -8.71 5.84
N LEU A 278 -20.63 -7.49 6.28
CA LEU A 278 -19.47 -6.75 5.76
C LEU A 278 -18.16 -7.51 5.98
N LEU A 279 -18.00 -8.17 7.14
CA LEU A 279 -16.80 -8.95 7.43
C LEU A 279 -16.68 -10.18 6.53
N GLN A 280 -17.78 -10.85 6.16
CA GLN A 280 -17.79 -11.94 5.17
C GLN A 280 -17.37 -11.46 3.78
N ASP A 281 -17.89 -10.32 3.34
CA ASP A 281 -17.50 -9.70 2.09
C ASP A 281 -16.00 -9.33 2.10
N PHE A 282 -15.53 -8.71 3.19
CA PHE A 282 -14.12 -8.40 3.38
C PHE A 282 -13.24 -9.65 3.31
N GLN A 283 -13.61 -10.73 4.02
CA GLN A 283 -12.87 -12.01 4.01
C GLN A 283 -12.75 -12.56 2.60
N THR A 284 -13.84 -12.57 1.85
CA THR A 284 -13.89 -13.05 0.47
C THR A 284 -12.99 -12.23 -0.44
N LEU A 285 -13.13 -10.89 -0.42
CA LEU A 285 -12.33 -9.99 -1.23
C LEU A 285 -10.85 -10.04 -0.86
N TYR A 286 -10.54 -10.06 0.44
CA TYR A 286 -9.17 -10.15 0.93
C TYR A 286 -8.48 -11.44 0.49
N ASN A 287 -9.15 -12.58 0.65
CA ASN A 287 -8.57 -13.89 0.33
C ASN A 287 -8.45 -14.12 -1.18
N GLN A 288 -9.46 -13.74 -1.97
CA GLN A 288 -9.56 -14.14 -3.37
C GLN A 288 -9.03 -13.09 -4.36
N THR A 289 -9.14 -11.79 -4.02
CA THR A 289 -8.87 -10.73 -5.01
C THR A 289 -7.70 -9.84 -4.67
N ARG A 290 -7.41 -9.63 -3.38
CA ARG A 290 -6.37 -8.70 -2.94
C ARG A 290 -4.96 -9.23 -3.22
N PRO A 291 -4.13 -8.54 -4.05
CA PRO A 291 -2.71 -8.86 -4.19
C PRO A 291 -1.97 -8.56 -2.88
N HIS A 292 -1.29 -9.56 -2.31
CA HIS A 292 -0.57 -9.39 -1.06
C HIS A 292 0.93 -9.20 -1.29
N GLN A 293 1.49 -8.04 -0.91
CA GLN A 293 2.89 -7.70 -1.19
C GLN A 293 3.91 -8.68 -0.59
N SER A 294 3.65 -9.23 0.61
CA SER A 294 4.55 -10.22 1.22
C SER A 294 4.45 -11.60 0.59
N LEU A 295 3.45 -11.85 -0.25
CA LEU A 295 3.23 -13.08 -1.02
C LEU A 295 3.57 -12.88 -2.51
N ASN A 296 4.52 -12.02 -2.84
CA ASN A 296 4.88 -11.70 -4.22
C ASN A 296 3.69 -11.24 -5.08
N ASN A 297 2.71 -10.57 -4.47
CA ASN A 297 1.47 -10.07 -5.06
C ASN A 297 0.50 -11.15 -5.56
N ILE A 298 0.63 -12.40 -5.14
CA ILE A 298 -0.44 -13.38 -5.27
C ILE A 298 -1.49 -13.15 -4.18
N THR A 299 -2.66 -13.74 -4.36
CA THR A 299 -3.75 -13.67 -3.36
C THR A 299 -3.51 -14.70 -2.25
N PRO A 300 -4.02 -14.46 -1.02
CA PRO A 300 -3.94 -15.44 0.07
C PRO A 300 -4.46 -16.83 -0.31
N THR A 301 -5.57 -16.93 -1.06
CA THR A 301 -6.10 -18.21 -1.53
C THR A 301 -5.07 -18.99 -2.37
N ARG A 302 -4.36 -18.31 -3.30
CA ARG A 302 -3.31 -18.96 -4.11
C ARG A 302 -2.07 -19.36 -3.30
N SER A 303 -1.86 -18.73 -2.15
CA SER A 303 -0.73 -19.04 -1.27
C SER A 303 -1.06 -20.15 -0.28
N LEU A 304 -2.36 -20.43 -0.04
CA LEU A 304 -2.80 -21.51 0.84
C LEU A 304 -2.72 -22.89 0.14
N HIS A 305 -2.94 -22.90 -1.15
CA HIS A 305 -2.88 -24.09 -2.02
C HIS A 305 -1.64 -24.06 -2.91
#